data_070304a1420339278da31357e46771b8
#
_entry.id   070304a1420339278da31357e46771b8
#
_cell.length_a   1.000
_cell.length_b   1.000
_cell.length_c   1.000
_cell.angle_alpha   90.00
_cell.angle_beta   90.00
_cell.angle_gamma   90.00
#
_symmetry.space_group_name_H-M   'P 1'
#
loop_
_entity.id
_entity.type
_entity.pdbx_description
1 polymer ?
#
loop_
_entity_poly.entity_id
_entity_poly.type
_entity_poly.pdbx_seq_one_letter_code
_entity_poly.pdbx_strand_id
1 'polypeptide(L)'
;MLYAENRPKFLILGYARHGKDTVAEYLRDNYGLRFMSSSEFCGREALWDQWGKAVYGSFEEMFEDRSNHRELWMQMISAYNTPDKTKTASTMFERGYDMYVGMRRQDELNACNDASLFDAVIWVDRSEHLPPETGSMDITRASARANYEIDNNGEITDLYGQVDEIVHNLTTVHGFHWRLPTQKSIPTVAEIPQPTINPNDLEEIDMLERPDESTPVLDHGYVALVDTMGSDEAIAEAARLSYGRGTRSVRSPEGLINYLYRNHHTSPFEMAEMKFQMRLPIFVMRQWVRHRTANLNEYSGRYSVMPKLWYVPETKDIKRQDTVNKQASSGEFDFAEATMIQSMIDRASEQAFETYEFLLEYGVSREMARIILPLNMYTEIVWKMDLNNMLKFLWLRDDGHAQPEIQAYAKVIAGFVEEKFPLTYAAYKEARASVTLTYPELLAIITGDRSGLSKSQTKKSENLQRDLQQWIRTEMMKND
;
A
#
# COMPACT_ATOMS: atom_id res chain seq x y z
N MET A 1 1.17 6.69 -16.69
CA MET A 1 2.41 7.39 -17.10
C MET A 1 3.38 7.25 -15.96
N LEU A 2 4.42 6.46 -16.13
CA LEU A 2 5.56 6.47 -15.22
C LEU A 2 6.13 7.89 -15.31
N TYR A 3 6.13 8.62 -14.21
CA TYR A 3 6.79 9.90 -14.14
C TYR A 3 8.26 9.68 -14.50
N ALA A 4 8.76 10.42 -15.49
CA ALA A 4 10.19 10.43 -15.78
C ALA A 4 10.91 10.83 -14.49
N GLU A 5 11.93 10.07 -14.10
CA GLU A 5 12.73 10.42 -12.94
C GLU A 5 13.33 11.81 -13.14
N ASN A 6 13.14 12.68 -12.16
CA ASN A 6 13.73 14.00 -12.09
C ASN A 6 14.79 14.00 -11.00
N ARG A 7 16.02 13.61 -11.38
CA ARG A 7 17.16 13.47 -10.49
C ARG A 7 17.92 14.78 -10.39
N PRO A 8 18.26 15.25 -9.18
CA PRO A 8 19.07 16.45 -9.04
C PRO A 8 20.52 16.19 -9.47
N LYS A 9 21.14 17.20 -10.05
CA LYS A 9 22.57 17.22 -10.42
C LYS A 9 23.36 17.93 -9.34
N PHE A 10 24.24 17.17 -8.68
CA PHE A 10 25.04 17.67 -7.58
C PHE A 10 26.45 18.06 -8.00
N LEU A 11 26.95 19.13 -7.40
CA LEU A 11 28.37 19.42 -7.30
C LEU A 11 28.79 19.32 -5.85
N ILE A 12 29.75 18.43 -5.53
CA ILE A 12 30.29 18.25 -4.17
C ILE A 12 31.72 18.77 -4.10
N LEU A 13 31.89 19.82 -3.32
CA LEU A 13 33.14 20.57 -3.13
C LEU A 13 33.65 20.44 -1.70
N GLY A 14 34.90 20.81 -1.53
CA GLY A 14 35.61 20.82 -0.24
C GLY A 14 37.11 20.51 -0.47
N TYR A 15 37.94 20.79 0.50
CA TYR A 15 39.38 20.51 0.38
C TYR A 15 39.69 19.00 0.42
N ALA A 16 40.94 18.62 0.15
CA ALA A 16 41.34 17.22 0.19
C ALA A 16 41.12 16.62 1.59
N ARG A 17 40.56 15.42 1.64
CA ARG A 17 40.20 14.66 2.86
C ARG A 17 39.12 15.30 3.74
N HIS A 18 38.38 16.29 3.25
CA HIS A 18 37.27 16.89 3.99
C HIS A 18 35.97 16.05 3.96
N GLY A 19 35.96 14.90 3.27
CA GLY A 19 34.82 13.96 3.29
C GLY A 19 33.89 14.05 2.08
N LYS A 20 34.30 14.69 0.98
CA LYS A 20 33.50 14.76 -0.28
C LYS A 20 33.10 13.39 -0.81
N ASP A 21 34.03 12.46 -0.85
CA ASP A 21 33.82 11.13 -1.35
C ASP A 21 32.84 10.37 -0.42
N THR A 22 32.96 10.54 0.90
CA THR A 22 32.04 9.97 1.89
C THR A 22 30.61 10.45 1.69
N VAL A 23 30.40 11.75 1.42
CA VAL A 23 29.07 12.31 1.08
C VAL A 23 28.55 11.70 -0.21
N ALA A 24 29.38 11.59 -1.25
CA ALA A 24 28.99 11.01 -2.53
C ALA A 24 28.66 9.51 -2.42
N GLU A 25 29.45 8.77 -1.65
CA GLU A 25 29.20 7.35 -1.34
C GLU A 25 27.88 7.18 -0.59
N TYR A 26 27.63 8.00 0.43
CA TYR A 26 26.36 7.96 1.16
C TYR A 26 25.16 8.25 0.26
N LEU A 27 25.24 9.25 -0.61
CA LEU A 27 24.21 9.57 -1.60
C LEU A 27 24.01 8.43 -2.62
N ARG A 28 25.09 7.74 -3.03
CA ARG A 28 25.01 6.55 -3.89
C ARG A 28 24.28 5.41 -3.18
N ASP A 29 24.75 5.09 -1.98
CA ASP A 29 24.34 3.86 -1.28
C ASP A 29 22.94 3.97 -0.71
N ASN A 30 22.53 5.15 -0.24
CA ASN A 30 21.22 5.35 0.38
C ASN A 30 20.16 5.96 -0.57
N TYR A 31 20.59 6.66 -1.60
CA TYR A 31 19.68 7.36 -2.50
C TYR A 31 19.79 6.95 -3.98
N GLY A 32 20.70 6.00 -4.30
CA GLY A 32 20.85 5.47 -5.65
C GLY A 32 21.35 6.48 -6.68
N LEU A 33 21.98 7.57 -6.23
CA LEU A 33 22.56 8.57 -7.08
C LEU A 33 23.94 8.09 -7.57
N ARG A 34 24.19 8.24 -8.87
CA ARG A 34 25.40 7.70 -9.47
C ARG A 34 26.50 8.74 -9.52
N PHE A 35 27.69 8.38 -9.07
CA PHE A 35 28.86 9.24 -9.21
C PHE A 35 30.09 8.46 -9.67
N MET A 36 31.00 9.24 -10.21
CA MET A 36 32.38 8.87 -10.43
C MET A 36 33.24 10.08 -10.06
N SER A 37 34.42 9.88 -9.50
CA SER A 37 35.32 11.02 -9.23
C SER A 37 35.71 11.69 -10.56
N SER A 38 35.86 13.01 -10.56
CA SER A 38 36.28 13.74 -11.75
C SER A 38 37.62 13.25 -12.29
N SER A 39 38.53 12.86 -11.38
CA SER A 39 39.83 12.29 -11.76
C SER A 39 39.68 10.95 -12.47
N GLU A 40 38.84 10.06 -11.98
CA GLU A 40 38.59 8.76 -12.63
C GLU A 40 37.89 8.94 -13.99
N PHE A 41 36.86 9.78 -14.04
CA PHE A 41 36.16 10.07 -15.27
C PHE A 41 37.09 10.62 -16.35
N CYS A 42 37.84 11.66 -16.06
CA CYS A 42 38.81 12.22 -17.00
C CYS A 42 39.93 11.25 -17.34
N GLY A 43 40.33 10.42 -16.38
CA GLY A 43 41.28 9.36 -16.63
C GLY A 43 40.80 8.37 -17.71
N ARG A 44 39.57 7.93 -17.60
CA ARG A 44 38.94 7.03 -18.60
C ARG A 44 38.71 7.73 -19.94
N GLU A 45 38.20 8.97 -19.93
CA GLU A 45 37.83 9.68 -21.16
C GLU A 45 38.98 10.33 -21.90
N ALA A 46 40.00 10.83 -21.19
CA ALA A 46 41.06 11.64 -21.78
C ALA A 46 42.45 10.99 -21.76
N LEU A 47 42.78 10.18 -20.71
CA LEU A 47 44.13 9.66 -20.55
C LEU A 47 44.28 8.21 -21.01
N TRP A 48 43.27 7.36 -20.74
CA TRP A 48 43.43 5.94 -20.99
C TRP A 48 43.72 5.59 -22.43
N ASP A 49 42.97 6.14 -23.37
CA ASP A 49 43.13 5.87 -24.79
C ASP A 49 44.35 6.59 -25.40
N GLN A 50 44.71 7.73 -24.86
CA GLN A 50 45.79 8.57 -25.41
C GLN A 50 47.16 8.17 -24.90
N TRP A 51 47.24 7.68 -23.66
CA TRP A 51 48.50 7.40 -23.00
C TRP A 51 48.48 6.09 -22.18
N GLY A 52 47.49 5.87 -21.36
CA GLY A 52 47.45 4.78 -20.38
C GLY A 52 47.63 3.41 -20.99
N LYS A 53 46.96 3.09 -22.08
CA LYS A 53 47.06 1.79 -22.79
C LYS A 53 48.48 1.47 -23.29
N ALA A 54 49.31 2.47 -23.51
CA ALA A 54 50.67 2.29 -23.97
C ALA A 54 51.66 1.98 -22.81
N VAL A 55 51.29 2.27 -21.59
CA VAL A 55 52.17 2.20 -20.40
C VAL A 55 51.69 1.15 -19.40
N TYR A 56 50.37 0.94 -19.23
CA TYR A 56 49.77 0.11 -18.19
C TYR A 56 48.98 -1.04 -18.80
N GLY A 57 48.92 -2.15 -18.10
CA GLY A 57 48.15 -3.30 -18.47
C GLY A 57 46.61 -3.15 -18.27
N SER A 58 46.23 -2.27 -17.32
CA SER A 58 44.82 -1.96 -17.03
C SER A 58 44.65 -0.49 -16.64
N PHE A 59 43.39 0.00 -16.75
CA PHE A 59 43.04 1.33 -16.29
C PHE A 59 43.25 1.47 -14.78
N GLU A 60 42.93 0.43 -14.03
CA GLU A 60 43.01 0.37 -12.58
C GLU A 60 44.46 0.59 -12.12
N GLU A 61 45.44 -0.09 -12.77
CA GLU A 61 46.87 0.14 -12.50
C GLU A 61 47.31 1.59 -12.76
N MET A 62 46.87 2.17 -13.89
CA MET A 62 47.13 3.57 -14.21
C MET A 62 46.50 4.52 -13.18
N PHE A 63 45.31 4.22 -12.74
CA PHE A 63 44.57 5.06 -11.79
C PHE A 63 45.14 5.01 -10.38
N GLU A 64 45.66 3.85 -9.94
CA GLU A 64 46.36 3.69 -8.68
C GLU A 64 47.69 4.46 -8.71
N ASP A 65 48.42 4.42 -9.83
CA ASP A 65 49.70 5.12 -10.00
C ASP A 65 49.59 6.64 -10.27
N ARG A 66 48.36 7.19 -10.36
CA ARG A 66 48.11 8.60 -10.71
C ARG A 66 48.81 9.62 -9.82
N SER A 67 49.10 9.24 -8.57
CA SER A 67 49.81 10.11 -7.65
C SER A 67 51.23 10.41 -8.10
N ASN A 68 51.90 9.50 -8.80
CA ASN A 68 53.24 9.63 -9.34
C ASN A 68 53.25 10.44 -10.64
N HIS A 69 52.10 10.60 -11.30
CA HIS A 69 51.93 11.33 -12.57
C HIS A 69 50.98 12.53 -12.44
N ARG A 70 50.91 13.13 -11.26
CA ARG A 70 49.94 14.18 -10.91
C ARG A 70 49.94 15.38 -11.88
N GLU A 71 51.11 15.81 -12.31
CA GLU A 71 51.24 16.96 -13.23
C GLU A 71 50.65 16.62 -14.62
N LEU A 72 50.97 15.45 -15.17
CA LEU A 72 50.43 14.97 -16.43
C LEU A 72 48.89 14.88 -16.38
N TRP A 73 48.38 14.29 -15.28
CA TRP A 73 46.91 14.20 -15.08
C TRP A 73 46.25 15.58 -15.09
N MET A 74 46.83 16.55 -14.38
CA MET A 74 46.27 17.92 -14.37
C MET A 74 46.28 18.59 -15.74
N GLN A 75 47.38 18.43 -16.51
CA GLN A 75 47.52 19.00 -17.84
C GLN A 75 46.47 18.38 -18.81
N MET A 76 46.32 17.07 -18.78
CA MET A 76 45.38 16.36 -19.65
C MET A 76 43.94 16.68 -19.32
N ILE A 77 43.55 16.76 -18.04
CA ILE A 77 42.23 17.20 -17.62
C ILE A 77 41.94 18.63 -18.07
N SER A 78 42.95 19.52 -17.91
CA SER A 78 42.80 20.91 -18.39
C SER A 78 42.63 20.99 -19.91
N ALA A 79 43.38 20.19 -20.66
CA ALA A 79 43.26 20.11 -22.13
C ALA A 79 41.90 19.55 -22.56
N TYR A 80 41.39 18.53 -21.85
CA TYR A 80 40.06 17.98 -22.11
C TYR A 80 38.93 19.01 -21.93
N ASN A 81 39.09 19.91 -20.96
CA ASN A 81 38.13 21.02 -20.69
C ASN A 81 38.49 22.33 -21.47
N THR A 82 39.16 22.23 -22.61
CA THR A 82 39.53 23.39 -23.42
C THR A 82 39.06 23.18 -24.88
N PRO A 83 38.34 24.13 -25.48
CA PRO A 83 37.98 25.47 -24.95
C PRO A 83 36.71 25.43 -24.02
N ASP A 84 35.92 24.37 -24.01
CA ASP A 84 34.70 24.28 -23.27
C ASP A 84 34.96 23.82 -21.82
N LYS A 85 34.83 24.79 -20.89
CA LYS A 85 35.04 24.55 -19.45
C LYS A 85 33.92 23.74 -18.79
N THR A 86 32.80 23.54 -19.44
CA THR A 86 31.68 22.74 -18.92
C THR A 86 31.77 21.27 -19.30
N LYS A 87 32.71 20.91 -20.19
CA LYS A 87 32.75 19.62 -20.89
C LYS A 87 32.77 18.42 -19.95
N THR A 88 33.58 18.42 -18.89
CA THR A 88 33.61 17.29 -17.93
C THR A 88 32.25 17.12 -17.27
N ALA A 89 31.67 18.19 -16.71
CA ALA A 89 30.38 18.12 -16.01
C ALA A 89 29.26 17.70 -16.96
N SER A 90 29.15 18.33 -18.13
CA SER A 90 28.12 18.02 -19.13
C SER A 90 28.19 16.56 -19.57
N THR A 91 29.41 16.07 -19.94
CA THR A 91 29.58 14.68 -20.38
C THR A 91 29.27 13.68 -19.26
N MET A 92 29.63 13.97 -18.01
CA MET A 92 29.26 13.12 -16.88
C MET A 92 27.75 13.00 -16.75
N PHE A 93 27.02 14.10 -16.82
CA PHE A 93 25.55 14.09 -16.72
C PHE A 93 24.87 13.44 -17.93
N GLU A 94 25.38 13.65 -19.15
CA GLU A 94 24.90 12.95 -20.35
C GLU A 94 25.08 11.44 -20.28
N ARG A 95 26.14 10.97 -19.60
CA ARG A 95 26.37 9.53 -19.34
C ARG A 95 25.56 9.01 -18.15
N GLY A 96 24.74 9.88 -17.56
CA GLY A 96 23.78 9.54 -16.51
C GLY A 96 24.38 9.46 -15.12
N TYR A 97 25.53 10.11 -14.85
CA TYR A 97 25.96 10.39 -13.49
C TYR A 97 25.10 11.52 -12.93
N ASP A 98 24.87 11.49 -11.62
CA ASP A 98 24.06 12.47 -10.90
C ASP A 98 24.92 13.44 -10.08
N MET A 99 26.20 13.11 -9.85
CA MET A 99 27.11 13.88 -9.00
C MET A 99 28.46 14.12 -9.69
N TYR A 100 28.93 15.36 -9.63
CA TYR A 100 30.31 15.73 -9.94
C TYR A 100 31.04 16.00 -8.63
N VAL A 101 32.12 15.23 -8.35
CA VAL A 101 32.87 15.32 -7.12
C VAL A 101 34.30 15.77 -7.40
N GLY A 102 34.74 16.82 -6.69
CA GLY A 102 36.13 17.20 -6.67
C GLY A 102 36.56 18.19 -7.77
N MET A 103 35.68 19.07 -8.24
CA MET A 103 36.07 20.22 -9.07
C MET A 103 37.10 21.09 -8.33
N ARG A 104 38.13 21.60 -9.04
CA ARG A 104 39.24 22.31 -8.43
C ARG A 104 39.45 23.71 -8.97
N ARG A 105 38.93 24.01 -10.18
CA ARG A 105 39.21 25.23 -10.92
C ARG A 105 38.05 26.19 -10.87
N GLN A 106 38.30 27.45 -10.48
CA GLN A 106 37.28 28.48 -10.37
C GLN A 106 36.69 28.86 -11.73
N ASP A 107 37.50 28.83 -12.81
CA ASP A 107 37.02 29.11 -14.16
C ASP A 107 36.03 28.04 -14.66
N GLU A 108 36.25 26.76 -14.31
CA GLU A 108 35.33 25.65 -14.57
C GLU A 108 34.04 25.82 -13.78
N LEU A 109 34.13 26.12 -12.48
CA LEU A 109 32.95 26.35 -11.63
C LEU A 109 32.07 27.50 -12.16
N ASN A 110 32.71 28.61 -12.55
CA ASN A 110 31.99 29.76 -13.08
C ASN A 110 31.25 29.40 -14.39
N ALA A 111 31.93 28.72 -15.30
CA ALA A 111 31.32 28.29 -16.55
C ALA A 111 30.14 27.32 -16.34
N CYS A 112 30.27 26.37 -15.43
CA CYS A 112 29.20 25.44 -15.08
C CYS A 112 28.02 26.15 -14.42
N ASN A 113 28.26 27.12 -13.54
CA ASN A 113 27.21 27.93 -12.92
C ASN A 113 26.49 28.81 -13.94
N ASP A 114 27.20 29.45 -14.86
CA ASP A 114 26.63 30.26 -15.95
C ASP A 114 25.74 29.41 -16.88
N ALA A 115 26.10 28.13 -17.04
CA ALA A 115 25.32 27.14 -17.79
C ALA A 115 24.22 26.47 -16.95
N SER A 116 24.07 26.81 -15.67
CA SER A 116 23.09 26.21 -14.74
C SER A 116 23.12 24.67 -14.72
N LEU A 117 24.31 24.08 -14.66
CA LEU A 117 24.48 22.64 -14.74
C LEU A 117 24.19 21.89 -13.43
N PHE A 118 24.15 22.59 -12.30
CA PHE A 118 23.95 21.98 -10.98
C PHE A 118 22.66 22.48 -10.35
N ASP A 119 21.89 21.55 -9.80
CA ASP A 119 20.71 21.83 -8.98
C ASP A 119 21.07 22.05 -7.51
N ALA A 120 22.14 21.40 -7.07
CA ALA A 120 22.69 21.52 -5.71
C ALA A 120 24.22 21.58 -5.71
N VAL A 121 24.75 22.61 -5.07
CA VAL A 121 26.19 22.76 -4.81
C VAL A 121 26.43 22.61 -3.31
N ILE A 122 27.17 21.59 -2.92
CA ILE A 122 27.45 21.24 -1.52
C ILE A 122 28.91 21.54 -1.22
N TRP A 123 29.17 22.27 -0.15
CA TRP A 123 30.51 22.42 0.41
C TRP A 123 30.67 21.58 1.67
N VAL A 124 31.67 20.69 1.69
CA VAL A 124 31.98 19.85 2.85
C VAL A 124 33.17 20.44 3.58
N ASP A 125 32.99 20.81 4.84
CA ASP A 125 34.00 21.45 5.69
C ASP A 125 34.45 20.53 6.80
N ARG A 126 35.81 20.40 6.95
CA ARG A 126 36.49 19.72 8.05
C ARG A 126 37.67 20.55 8.57
N SER A 127 37.51 21.86 8.53
CA SER A 127 38.63 22.81 8.79
C SER A 127 39.09 22.84 10.23
N GLU A 128 38.32 22.35 11.19
CA GLU A 128 38.79 22.21 12.59
C GLU A 128 39.82 21.09 12.75
N HIS A 129 39.83 20.10 11.86
CA HIS A 129 40.76 18.96 11.92
C HIS A 129 41.83 19.01 10.83
N LEU A 130 41.55 19.62 9.69
CA LEU A 130 42.41 19.62 8.52
C LEU A 130 42.50 21.03 7.92
N PRO A 131 43.73 21.57 7.68
CA PRO A 131 43.88 22.88 7.06
C PRO A 131 43.38 22.88 5.61
N PRO A 132 43.04 24.09 5.08
CA PRO A 132 42.74 24.27 3.68
C PRO A 132 43.86 23.78 2.77
N GLU A 133 43.54 23.18 1.65
CA GLU A 133 44.50 22.72 0.66
C GLU A 133 45.11 23.92 -0.06
N THR A 134 46.46 23.99 -0.10
CA THR A 134 47.18 25.07 -0.75
C THR A 134 47.78 24.62 -2.08
N GLY A 135 47.59 25.43 -3.13
CA GLY A 135 48.27 25.30 -4.44
C GLY A 135 47.65 24.32 -5.45
N SER A 136 46.70 23.46 -5.10
CA SER A 136 46.10 22.52 -6.04
C SER A 136 44.61 22.76 -6.29
N MET A 137 43.97 23.69 -5.59
CA MET A 137 42.57 24.08 -5.72
C MET A 137 42.47 25.60 -5.54
N ASP A 138 41.86 26.28 -6.47
CA ASP A 138 41.63 27.74 -6.41
C ASP A 138 40.18 28.09 -5.97
N ILE A 139 39.27 27.08 -5.87
CA ILE A 139 37.96 27.24 -5.29
C ILE A 139 38.09 27.24 -3.76
N THR A 140 37.54 28.27 -3.12
CA THR A 140 37.45 28.39 -1.67
C THR A 140 36.00 28.26 -1.22
N ARG A 141 35.73 28.03 0.07
CA ARG A 141 34.37 28.00 0.65
C ARG A 141 33.56 29.25 0.22
N ALA A 142 34.19 30.44 0.28
CA ALA A 142 33.53 31.68 -0.10
C ALA A 142 33.25 31.79 -1.61
N SER A 143 34.18 31.32 -2.47
CA SER A 143 34.03 31.39 -3.92
C SER A 143 33.19 30.27 -4.52
N ALA A 144 32.94 29.18 -3.79
CA ALA A 144 32.13 28.05 -4.18
C ALA A 144 30.65 28.42 -4.37
N ARG A 145 30.16 29.43 -3.64
CA ARG A 145 28.74 29.84 -3.62
C ARG A 145 27.80 28.64 -3.43
N ALA A 146 28.16 27.76 -2.49
CA ALA A 146 27.38 26.56 -2.21
C ALA A 146 25.99 26.90 -1.67
N ASN A 147 24.97 26.17 -2.14
CA ASN A 147 23.62 26.30 -1.59
C ASN A 147 23.48 25.51 -0.27
N TYR A 148 24.33 24.52 -0.09
CA TYR A 148 24.33 23.69 1.11
C TYR A 148 25.75 23.57 1.66
N GLU A 149 25.87 23.60 2.96
CA GLU A 149 27.14 23.37 3.65
C GLU A 149 26.97 22.19 4.61
N ILE A 150 27.96 21.28 4.62
CA ILE A 150 28.03 20.13 5.52
C ILE A 150 29.22 20.34 6.43
N ASP A 151 28.95 20.39 7.73
CA ASP A 151 29.96 20.37 8.78
C ASP A 151 30.38 18.94 9.07
N ASN A 152 31.59 18.56 8.69
CA ASN A 152 32.22 17.25 8.92
C ASN A 152 33.26 17.30 10.04
N ASN A 153 33.11 18.19 11.02
CA ASN A 153 34.01 18.27 12.18
C ASN A 153 33.56 17.36 13.34
N GLY A 154 32.31 16.85 13.32
CA GLY A 154 31.72 15.94 14.30
C GLY A 154 31.83 14.46 13.93
N GLU A 155 30.90 13.67 14.44
CA GLU A 155 30.78 12.24 14.16
C GLU A 155 30.21 11.96 12.76
N ILE A 156 30.47 10.77 12.22
CA ILE A 156 30.00 10.38 10.87
C ILE A 156 28.48 10.38 10.75
N THR A 157 27.79 10.09 11.85
CA THR A 157 26.32 10.13 11.92
C THR A 157 25.73 11.53 11.74
N ASP A 158 26.47 12.55 12.22
CA ASP A 158 26.06 13.95 12.07
C ASP A 158 26.18 14.39 10.61
N LEU A 159 27.24 13.95 9.93
CA LEU A 159 27.42 14.17 8.49
C LEU A 159 26.28 13.54 7.70
N TYR A 160 25.90 12.29 7.99
CA TYR A 160 24.82 11.59 7.30
C TYR A 160 23.46 12.28 7.54
N GLY A 161 23.18 12.72 8.75
CA GLY A 161 21.97 13.48 9.08
C GLY A 161 21.84 14.77 8.26
N GLN A 162 22.94 15.52 8.08
CA GLN A 162 22.95 16.73 7.24
C GLN A 162 22.72 16.41 5.76
N VAL A 163 23.25 15.29 5.25
CA VAL A 163 22.97 14.84 3.87
C VAL A 163 21.51 14.50 3.70
N ASP A 164 20.90 13.80 4.66
CA ASP A 164 19.47 13.44 4.64
C ASP A 164 18.57 14.69 4.63
N GLU A 165 18.92 15.74 5.38
CA GLU A 165 18.22 17.03 5.35
C GLU A 165 18.29 17.71 3.98
N ILE A 166 19.44 17.67 3.32
CA ILE A 166 19.63 18.21 1.96
C ILE A 166 18.71 17.47 0.97
N VAL A 167 18.71 16.13 1.01
CA VAL A 167 17.86 15.31 0.14
C VAL A 167 16.38 15.57 0.43
N HIS A 168 16.00 15.65 1.71
CA HIS A 168 14.63 16.00 2.10
C HIS A 168 14.21 17.36 1.53
N ASN A 169 15.06 18.37 1.61
CA ASN A 169 14.79 19.69 1.06
C ASN A 169 14.62 19.65 -0.47
N LEU A 170 15.51 18.96 -1.19
CA LEU A 170 15.44 18.81 -2.64
C LEU A 170 14.15 18.11 -3.09
N THR A 171 13.70 17.10 -2.35
CA THR A 171 12.49 16.36 -2.69
C THR A 171 11.19 17.10 -2.33
N THR A 172 11.15 17.75 -1.17
CA THR A 172 9.92 18.38 -0.65
C THR A 172 9.73 19.82 -1.12
N VAL A 173 10.81 20.60 -1.24
CA VAL A 173 10.75 22.01 -1.60
C VAL A 173 10.98 22.23 -3.10
N HIS A 174 11.95 21.52 -3.67
CA HIS A 174 12.34 21.68 -5.07
C HIS A 174 11.69 20.68 -6.03
N GLY A 175 10.93 19.70 -5.49
CA GLY A 175 10.12 18.79 -6.31
C GLY A 175 10.93 17.77 -7.12
N PHE A 176 12.19 17.51 -6.75
CA PHE A 176 12.95 16.41 -7.32
C PHE A 176 12.38 15.06 -6.88
N HIS A 177 12.35 14.09 -7.77
CA HIS A 177 11.88 12.75 -7.49
C HIS A 177 12.62 11.74 -8.35
N TRP A 178 13.08 10.68 -7.72
CA TRP A 178 13.73 9.55 -8.38
C TRP A 178 13.46 8.27 -7.61
N ARG A 179 13.68 7.16 -8.26
CA ARG A 179 13.50 5.86 -7.64
C ARG A 179 14.65 5.62 -6.65
N LEU A 180 14.31 5.51 -5.39
CA LEU A 180 15.30 5.07 -4.38
C LEU A 180 15.78 3.67 -4.76
N PRO A 181 17.06 3.31 -4.48
CA PRO A 181 17.50 1.94 -4.62
C PRO A 181 16.55 1.07 -3.80
N THR A 182 16.11 -0.04 -4.37
CA THR A 182 15.51 -1.11 -3.57
C THR A 182 16.56 -1.48 -2.54
N GLN A 183 16.29 -1.16 -1.29
CA GLN A 183 17.22 -1.20 -0.17
C GLN A 183 18.30 -2.28 -0.32
N LYS A 184 19.54 -1.84 -0.55
CA LYS A 184 20.70 -2.50 -0.04
C LYS A 184 21.38 -1.52 0.92
N SER A 185 21.25 -1.83 2.17
CA SER A 185 21.87 -1.28 3.36
C SER A 185 20.95 -0.41 4.23
N ILE A 186 19.92 -0.99 4.78
CA ILE A 186 19.80 -0.95 6.24
C ILE A 186 21.15 -1.46 6.76
N PRO A 187 21.79 -0.85 7.77
CA PRO A 187 23.02 -1.38 8.34
C PRO A 187 22.90 -2.88 8.47
N THR A 188 23.87 -3.64 7.95
CA THR A 188 23.83 -5.09 8.10
C THR A 188 23.69 -5.36 9.60
N VAL A 189 22.85 -6.34 9.97
CA VAL A 189 22.58 -6.77 11.35
C VAL A 189 23.82 -6.90 12.23
N ALA A 190 25.02 -6.98 11.64
CA ALA A 190 26.32 -6.99 12.31
C ALA A 190 26.79 -5.63 12.87
N GLU A 191 26.24 -4.51 12.45
CA GLU A 191 26.62 -3.14 12.88
C GLU A 191 25.59 -2.52 13.84
N ILE A 192 24.43 -3.17 14.00
CA ILE A 192 23.40 -2.78 14.96
C ILE A 192 23.73 -3.47 16.29
N PRO A 193 23.66 -2.76 17.43
CA PRO A 193 23.76 -3.43 18.73
C PRO A 193 22.76 -4.60 18.74
N GLN A 194 23.24 -5.83 19.00
CA GLN A 194 22.41 -7.03 19.03
C GLN A 194 21.16 -6.76 19.88
N PRO A 195 19.95 -7.04 19.38
CA PRO A 195 18.73 -6.85 20.16
C PRO A 195 18.84 -7.66 21.45
N THR A 196 18.41 -7.05 22.54
CA THR A 196 18.39 -7.70 23.86
C THR A 196 17.29 -8.77 23.98
N ILE A 197 16.51 -8.98 22.93
CA ILE A 197 15.47 -10.01 22.85
C ILE A 197 16.03 -11.15 21.99
N ASN A 198 16.11 -12.34 22.59
CA ASN A 198 16.49 -13.56 21.88
C ASN A 198 15.45 -13.83 20.78
N PRO A 199 15.84 -13.97 19.50
CA PRO A 199 14.90 -14.30 18.42
C PRO A 199 14.07 -15.57 18.68
N ASN A 200 14.61 -16.50 19.49
CA ASN A 200 13.90 -17.72 19.92
C ASN A 200 12.79 -17.46 20.96
N ASP A 201 12.73 -16.25 21.55
CA ASP A 201 11.63 -15.84 22.45
C ASP A 201 10.47 -15.19 21.66
N LEU A 202 10.64 -14.95 20.36
CA LEU A 202 9.56 -14.72 19.42
C LEU A 202 9.03 -16.13 19.06
N GLU A 203 8.15 -16.69 19.90
CA GLU A 203 7.42 -17.89 19.53
C GLU A 203 6.84 -17.65 18.13
N GLU A 204 7.21 -18.49 17.16
CA GLU A 204 6.46 -18.65 15.91
C GLU A 204 5.04 -19.02 16.34
N ILE A 205 4.18 -18.01 16.45
CA ILE A 205 2.78 -18.25 16.74
C ILE A 205 2.21 -18.77 15.43
N ASP A 206 2.15 -20.08 15.33
CA ASP A 206 1.31 -20.74 14.37
C ASP A 206 -0.07 -20.08 14.44
N MET A 207 -0.55 -19.64 13.29
CA MET A 207 -1.93 -19.17 13.16
C MET A 207 -2.83 -20.22 13.81
N LEU A 208 -3.83 -19.77 14.55
CA LEU A 208 -4.84 -20.66 15.09
C LEU A 208 -5.21 -21.66 14.01
N GLU A 209 -5.06 -22.96 14.30
CA GLU A 209 -5.41 -23.99 13.34
C GLU A 209 -6.82 -23.71 12.84
N ARG A 210 -6.97 -23.76 11.55
CA ARG A 210 -8.27 -23.56 10.93
C ARG A 210 -9.20 -24.64 11.45
N PRO A 211 -10.38 -24.32 12.04
CA PRO A 211 -11.30 -25.35 12.51
C PRO A 211 -11.68 -26.31 11.37
N ASP A 212 -11.70 -27.62 11.65
CA ASP A 212 -11.98 -28.66 10.66
C ASP A 212 -13.30 -28.45 9.92
N GLU A 213 -14.33 -27.96 10.61
CA GLU A 213 -15.66 -27.65 10.04
C GLU A 213 -15.77 -26.22 9.50
N SER A 214 -14.69 -25.62 9.02
CA SER A 214 -14.73 -24.28 8.46
C SER A 214 -14.88 -24.26 6.95
N THR A 215 -15.56 -23.26 6.44
CA THR A 215 -15.67 -22.98 5.00
C THR A 215 -14.61 -21.99 4.55
N PRO A 216 -13.76 -22.33 3.54
CA PRO A 216 -12.77 -21.42 2.98
C PRO A 216 -13.42 -20.19 2.35
N VAL A 217 -12.76 -19.03 2.46
CA VAL A 217 -13.17 -17.76 1.83
C VAL A 217 -11.93 -17.01 1.39
N LEU A 218 -11.88 -16.53 0.17
CA LEU A 218 -10.71 -15.93 -0.47
C LEU A 218 -9.52 -16.90 -0.53
N ASP A 219 -8.29 -16.39 -0.54
CA ASP A 219 -7.08 -17.21 -0.61
C ASP A 219 -6.74 -17.94 0.71
N HIS A 220 -6.84 -17.24 1.85
CA HIS A 220 -6.43 -17.77 3.16
C HIS A 220 -7.47 -17.61 4.27
N GLY A 221 -8.62 -16.99 3.98
CA GLY A 221 -9.68 -16.75 4.93
C GLY A 221 -10.58 -17.97 5.15
N TYR A 222 -11.40 -17.90 6.19
CA TYR A 222 -12.43 -18.91 6.48
C TYR A 222 -13.55 -18.33 7.33
N VAL A 223 -14.68 -19.07 7.35
CA VAL A 223 -15.78 -18.90 8.29
C VAL A 223 -16.09 -20.26 8.92
N ALA A 224 -16.09 -20.33 10.25
CA ALA A 224 -16.51 -21.50 11.03
C ALA A 224 -17.68 -21.12 11.93
N LEU A 225 -18.76 -21.90 11.89
CA LEU A 225 -19.87 -21.77 12.83
C LEU A 225 -19.46 -22.43 14.15
N VAL A 226 -19.34 -21.63 15.22
CA VAL A 226 -18.93 -22.13 16.55
C VAL A 226 -20.11 -22.57 17.39
N ASP A 227 -21.22 -21.80 17.33
CA ASP A 227 -22.36 -22.03 18.20
C ASP A 227 -23.63 -21.40 17.64
N THR A 228 -24.79 -21.98 17.97
CA THR A 228 -26.09 -21.47 17.57
C THR A 228 -27.05 -21.59 18.75
N MET A 229 -27.73 -20.49 19.10
CA MET A 229 -28.78 -20.46 20.08
C MET A 229 -30.13 -20.27 19.40
N GLY A 230 -31.11 -21.13 19.74
CA GLY A 230 -32.46 -21.08 19.20
C GLY A 230 -32.66 -21.88 17.91
N SER A 231 -33.88 -21.80 17.39
CA SER A 231 -34.34 -22.43 16.13
C SER A 231 -35.52 -21.64 15.59
N ASP A 232 -36.02 -21.99 14.40
CA ASP A 232 -37.28 -21.41 13.86
C ASP A 232 -38.48 -21.67 14.79
N GLU A 233 -38.54 -22.83 15.44
CA GLU A 233 -39.56 -23.17 16.43
C GLU A 233 -39.46 -22.26 17.67
N ALA A 234 -38.26 -22.04 18.16
CA ALA A 234 -38.01 -21.17 19.33
C ALA A 234 -38.44 -19.72 19.04
N ILE A 235 -38.17 -19.21 17.82
CA ILE A 235 -38.64 -17.89 17.35
C ILE A 235 -40.15 -17.83 17.36
N ALA A 236 -40.82 -18.86 16.82
CA ALA A 236 -42.28 -18.92 16.81
C ALA A 236 -42.89 -19.02 18.23
N GLU A 237 -42.26 -19.77 19.14
CA GLU A 237 -42.67 -19.86 20.54
C GLU A 237 -42.47 -18.53 21.29
N ALA A 238 -41.36 -17.85 21.10
CA ALA A 238 -41.12 -16.52 21.66
C ALA A 238 -42.20 -15.52 21.25
N ALA A 239 -42.60 -15.54 19.96
CA ALA A 239 -43.70 -14.71 19.48
C ALA A 239 -45.06 -15.08 20.12
N ARG A 240 -45.32 -16.38 20.31
CA ARG A 240 -46.58 -16.86 20.90
C ARG A 240 -46.72 -16.53 22.40
N LEU A 241 -45.62 -16.34 23.09
CA LEU A 241 -45.62 -15.93 24.50
C LEU A 241 -46.43 -14.64 24.73
N SER A 242 -46.37 -13.73 23.76
CA SER A 242 -47.09 -12.43 23.81
C SER A 242 -48.61 -12.54 23.83
N TYR A 243 -49.19 -13.69 23.45
CA TYR A 243 -50.66 -13.88 23.36
C TYR A 243 -51.26 -14.54 24.59
N GLY A 244 -50.50 -14.95 25.60
CA GLY A 244 -50.99 -15.66 26.77
C GLY A 244 -51.55 -17.05 26.48
N ARG A 245 -51.89 -17.82 27.56
CA ARG A 245 -52.26 -19.21 27.43
C ARG A 245 -53.63 -19.50 26.76
N GLY A 246 -54.42 -18.48 26.48
CA GLY A 246 -55.77 -18.61 25.92
C GLY A 246 -55.93 -18.38 24.43
N THR A 247 -54.96 -17.79 23.76
CA THR A 247 -54.99 -17.37 22.35
C THR A 247 -54.03 -18.20 21.50
N ARG A 248 -54.25 -19.50 21.38
CA ARG A 248 -53.45 -20.31 20.43
C ARG A 248 -53.88 -19.96 19.00
N SER A 249 -53.08 -19.18 18.33
CA SER A 249 -53.21 -18.97 16.88
C SER A 249 -52.98 -20.30 16.15
N VAL A 250 -53.81 -20.60 15.17
CA VAL A 250 -53.79 -21.82 14.34
C VAL A 250 -52.69 -21.77 13.26
N ARG A 251 -51.82 -20.75 13.25
CA ARG A 251 -50.75 -20.61 12.23
C ARG A 251 -49.64 -21.61 12.46
N SER A 252 -49.19 -22.26 11.39
CA SER A 252 -47.92 -23.02 11.39
C SER A 252 -46.75 -22.11 11.75
N PRO A 253 -45.63 -22.65 12.26
CA PRO A 253 -44.40 -21.87 12.51
C PRO A 253 -43.98 -21.05 11.28
N GLU A 254 -44.00 -21.64 10.08
CA GLU A 254 -43.71 -20.98 8.79
C GLU A 254 -44.59 -19.75 8.54
N GLY A 255 -45.92 -19.91 8.62
CA GLY A 255 -46.87 -18.82 8.41
C GLY A 255 -46.75 -17.71 9.44
N LEU A 256 -46.37 -18.05 10.69
CA LEU A 256 -46.12 -17.06 11.72
C LEU A 256 -44.81 -16.31 11.47
N ILE A 257 -43.71 -17.00 11.22
CA ILE A 257 -42.39 -16.40 10.93
C ILE A 257 -42.48 -15.46 9.73
N ASN A 258 -43.12 -15.90 8.65
CA ASN A 258 -43.32 -15.07 7.46
C ASN A 258 -44.12 -13.80 7.79
N TYR A 259 -45.21 -13.93 8.57
CA TYR A 259 -45.99 -12.77 9.02
C TYR A 259 -45.15 -11.81 9.89
N LEU A 260 -44.37 -12.32 10.85
CA LEU A 260 -43.52 -11.53 11.74
C LEU A 260 -42.47 -10.76 10.94
N TYR A 261 -41.82 -11.45 10.02
CA TYR A 261 -40.75 -10.85 9.21
C TYR A 261 -41.31 -9.73 8.29
N ARG A 262 -42.38 -9.99 7.57
CA ARG A 262 -43.04 -9.01 6.69
C ARG A 262 -43.56 -7.77 7.41
N ASN A 263 -44.00 -7.92 8.66
CA ASN A 263 -44.52 -6.82 9.47
C ASN A 263 -43.49 -6.20 10.40
N HIS A 264 -42.20 -6.54 10.23
CA HIS A 264 -41.10 -5.99 10.99
C HIS A 264 -41.20 -6.20 12.52
N HIS A 265 -41.78 -7.31 12.93
CA HIS A 265 -41.76 -7.74 14.33
C HIS A 265 -40.43 -8.41 14.65
N THR A 266 -39.45 -7.62 15.09
CA THR A 266 -38.04 -8.03 15.17
C THR A 266 -37.69 -8.84 16.41
N SER A 267 -38.33 -8.56 17.56
CA SER A 267 -37.95 -9.12 18.85
C SER A 267 -37.96 -10.66 18.94
N PRO A 268 -38.86 -11.42 18.23
CA PRO A 268 -38.74 -12.87 18.25
C PRO A 268 -37.46 -13.39 17.58
N PHE A 269 -36.96 -12.73 16.54
CA PHE A 269 -35.73 -13.08 15.85
C PHE A 269 -34.45 -12.70 16.65
N GLU A 270 -34.60 -11.78 17.62
CA GLU A 270 -33.52 -11.39 18.54
C GLU A 270 -33.30 -12.46 19.65
N MET A 271 -34.23 -13.45 19.77
CA MET A 271 -34.11 -14.59 20.68
C MET A 271 -33.29 -15.75 20.10
N ALA A 272 -32.78 -15.62 18.90
CA ALA A 272 -31.86 -16.56 18.26
C ALA A 272 -30.53 -15.86 17.96
N GLU A 273 -29.42 -16.56 18.16
CA GLU A 273 -28.08 -16.02 17.96
C GLU A 273 -27.19 -17.03 17.23
N MET A 274 -26.18 -16.52 16.51
CA MET A 274 -25.11 -17.35 15.93
C MET A 274 -23.75 -16.74 16.27
N LYS A 275 -22.77 -17.63 16.52
CA LYS A 275 -21.39 -17.28 16.85
C LYS A 275 -20.45 -17.92 15.85
N PHE A 276 -19.60 -17.11 15.25
CA PHE A 276 -18.62 -17.52 14.24
C PHE A 276 -17.21 -17.24 14.69
N GLN A 277 -16.28 -18.09 14.28
CA GLN A 277 -14.85 -17.79 14.22
C GLN A 277 -14.48 -17.58 12.75
N MET A 278 -13.76 -16.52 12.48
CA MET A 278 -13.45 -16.14 11.09
C MET A 278 -12.06 -15.57 10.99
N ARG A 279 -11.41 -15.86 9.85
CA ARG A 279 -10.18 -15.21 9.41
C ARG A 279 -10.50 -14.38 8.18
N LEU A 280 -10.21 -13.08 8.24
CA LEU A 280 -10.53 -12.13 7.17
C LEU A 280 -9.49 -11.00 7.09
N PRO A 281 -9.30 -10.39 5.90
CA PRO A 281 -8.39 -9.24 5.77
C PRO A 281 -8.87 -8.05 6.59
N ILE A 282 -7.95 -7.28 7.14
CA ILE A 282 -8.25 -6.09 7.97
C ILE A 282 -9.11 -5.07 7.19
N PHE A 283 -8.91 -4.88 5.88
CA PHE A 283 -9.76 -3.97 5.11
C PHE A 283 -11.22 -4.44 5.03
N VAL A 284 -11.49 -5.75 5.03
CA VAL A 284 -12.83 -6.34 5.14
C VAL A 284 -13.38 -6.11 6.55
N MET A 285 -12.54 -6.32 7.57
CA MET A 285 -12.88 -6.06 8.96
C MET A 285 -13.33 -4.61 9.19
N ARG A 286 -12.72 -3.61 8.51
CA ARG A 286 -13.13 -2.20 8.58
C ARG A 286 -14.58 -1.96 8.14
N GLN A 287 -15.11 -2.78 7.26
CA GLN A 287 -16.52 -2.75 6.86
C GLN A 287 -17.40 -3.56 7.82
N TRP A 288 -16.84 -4.64 8.39
CA TRP A 288 -17.52 -5.52 9.34
C TRP A 288 -17.91 -4.81 10.62
N VAL A 289 -17.00 -4.08 11.24
CA VAL A 289 -17.22 -3.32 12.49
C VAL A 289 -18.26 -2.19 12.38
N ARG A 290 -18.75 -1.89 11.19
CA ARG A 290 -19.87 -0.96 10.99
C ARG A 290 -21.19 -1.55 11.45
N HIS A 291 -21.29 -2.87 11.60
CA HIS A 291 -22.44 -3.60 12.15
C HIS A 291 -22.28 -3.69 13.68
N ARG A 292 -22.74 -2.64 14.38
CA ARG A 292 -22.43 -2.39 15.80
C ARG A 292 -23.27 -3.18 16.80
N THR A 293 -24.32 -3.86 16.36
CA THR A 293 -25.21 -4.69 17.20
C THR A 293 -24.70 -6.13 17.34
N ALA A 294 -23.40 -6.26 17.50
CA ALA A 294 -22.71 -7.55 17.61
C ALA A 294 -21.73 -7.54 18.78
N ASN A 295 -21.37 -8.71 19.25
CA ASN A 295 -20.20 -8.91 20.10
C ASN A 295 -19.03 -9.39 19.23
N LEU A 296 -17.87 -8.81 19.42
CA LEU A 296 -16.69 -9.10 18.63
C LEU A 296 -15.45 -9.13 19.53
N ASN A 297 -14.62 -10.12 19.33
CA ASN A 297 -13.29 -10.20 19.87
C ASN A 297 -12.32 -10.46 18.71
N GLU A 298 -11.21 -9.73 18.66
CA GLU A 298 -10.25 -9.78 17.57
C GLU A 298 -8.87 -10.18 18.08
N TYR A 299 -8.13 -10.92 17.27
CA TYR A 299 -6.71 -11.21 17.50
C TYR A 299 -5.93 -9.92 17.73
N SER A 300 -5.09 -9.90 18.75
CA SER A 300 -4.41 -8.67 19.15
C SER A 300 -2.93 -8.67 18.79
N GLY A 301 -2.56 -7.94 17.76
CA GLY A 301 -1.16 -7.66 17.44
C GLY A 301 -0.41 -6.79 18.48
N ARG A 302 -1.03 -6.48 19.64
CA ARG A 302 -0.34 -5.91 20.81
C ARG A 302 0.23 -6.97 21.73
N TYR A 303 -0.46 -8.12 21.81
CA TYR A 303 -0.10 -9.24 22.70
C TYR A 303 0.69 -10.30 21.97
N SER A 304 0.43 -10.47 20.69
CA SER A 304 1.02 -11.52 19.88
C SER A 304 1.67 -10.94 18.61
N VAL A 305 2.62 -11.68 18.05
CA VAL A 305 3.20 -11.34 16.74
C VAL A 305 2.14 -11.58 15.67
N MET A 306 2.03 -10.66 14.70
CA MET A 306 1.11 -10.83 13.58
C MET A 306 1.59 -11.94 12.66
N PRO A 307 0.70 -12.82 12.20
CA PRO A 307 1.07 -13.90 11.29
C PRO A 307 1.50 -13.35 9.92
N LYS A 308 2.49 -14.00 9.28
CA LYS A 308 2.96 -13.67 7.93
C LYS A 308 1.95 -14.11 6.87
N LEU A 309 0.81 -13.44 6.86
CA LEU A 309 -0.30 -13.79 5.99
C LEU A 309 -1.08 -12.56 5.53
N TRP A 310 -1.20 -12.37 4.23
CA TRP A 310 -1.94 -11.29 3.61
C TRP A 310 -2.75 -11.75 2.41
N TYR A 311 -3.80 -11.00 2.10
CA TYR A 311 -4.67 -11.22 0.95
C TYR A 311 -4.03 -10.68 -0.32
N VAL A 312 -4.00 -11.51 -1.36
CA VAL A 312 -3.61 -11.12 -2.71
C VAL A 312 -4.77 -11.45 -3.66
N PRO A 313 -5.42 -10.45 -4.30
CA PRO A 313 -6.55 -10.71 -5.17
C PRO A 313 -6.12 -11.55 -6.39
N GLU A 314 -7.00 -12.42 -6.86
CA GLU A 314 -6.79 -13.10 -8.14
C GLU A 314 -6.79 -12.08 -9.30
N THR A 315 -6.07 -12.35 -10.37
CA THR A 315 -5.97 -11.43 -11.53
C THR A 315 -7.33 -11.05 -12.12
N LYS A 316 -8.30 -11.97 -12.10
CA LYS A 316 -9.69 -11.74 -12.55
C LYS A 316 -10.48 -10.76 -11.67
N ASP A 317 -10.06 -10.58 -10.40
CA ASP A 317 -10.75 -9.74 -9.43
C ASP A 317 -10.17 -8.32 -9.36
N ILE A 318 -9.03 -8.10 -10.01
CA ILE A 318 -8.39 -6.78 -10.15
C ILE A 318 -9.12 -6.00 -11.25
N LYS A 319 -9.86 -4.97 -10.85
CA LYS A 319 -10.72 -4.18 -11.74
C LYS A 319 -10.37 -2.70 -11.70
N ARG A 320 -10.76 -1.99 -12.77
CA ARG A 320 -10.61 -0.54 -12.86
C ARG A 320 -11.66 0.16 -11.99
N GLN A 321 -11.38 1.40 -11.60
CA GLN A 321 -12.33 2.24 -10.89
C GLN A 321 -13.55 2.52 -11.78
N ASP A 322 -14.76 2.34 -11.23
CA ASP A 322 -16.00 2.71 -11.94
C ASP A 322 -16.08 4.24 -12.10
N THR A 323 -16.48 4.68 -13.29
CA THR A 323 -16.54 6.11 -13.64
C THR A 323 -17.80 6.80 -13.14
N VAL A 324 -18.86 6.05 -12.86
CA VAL A 324 -20.17 6.55 -12.42
C VAL A 324 -20.36 6.36 -10.93
N ASN A 325 -20.13 5.14 -10.46
CA ASN A 325 -20.19 4.82 -9.04
C ASN A 325 -18.78 4.79 -8.43
N LYS A 326 -18.38 5.88 -7.80
CA LYS A 326 -17.04 6.02 -7.19
C LYS A 326 -16.70 5.00 -6.10
N GLN A 327 -17.68 4.23 -5.63
CA GLN A 327 -17.46 3.15 -4.64
C GLN A 327 -17.31 1.77 -5.31
N ALA A 328 -17.65 1.66 -6.59
CA ALA A 328 -17.61 0.41 -7.33
C ALA A 328 -16.38 0.31 -8.21
N SER A 329 -16.04 -0.91 -8.57
CA SER A 329 -15.06 -1.24 -9.61
C SER A 329 -15.79 -1.76 -10.85
N SER A 330 -15.31 -1.40 -12.03
CA SER A 330 -15.85 -1.85 -13.31
C SER A 330 -14.76 -1.90 -14.36
N GLY A 331 -14.94 -2.74 -15.38
CA GLY A 331 -13.95 -2.94 -16.43
C GLY A 331 -12.79 -3.82 -15.95
N GLU A 332 -12.11 -4.41 -16.90
CA GLU A 332 -11.04 -5.38 -16.67
C GLU A 332 -9.68 -4.80 -17.08
N PHE A 333 -8.64 -5.25 -16.46
CA PHE A 333 -7.27 -5.12 -16.94
C PHE A 333 -6.95 -6.31 -17.87
N ASP A 334 -6.03 -6.13 -18.80
CA ASP A 334 -5.50 -7.31 -19.48
C ASP A 334 -4.70 -8.20 -18.50
N PHE A 335 -4.46 -9.44 -18.89
CA PHE A 335 -3.83 -10.42 -18.00
C PHE A 335 -2.43 -9.99 -17.55
N ALA A 336 -1.66 -9.33 -18.41
CA ALA A 336 -0.31 -8.88 -18.08
C ALA A 336 -0.35 -7.70 -17.10
N GLU A 337 -1.24 -6.72 -17.33
CA GLU A 337 -1.48 -5.60 -16.40
C GLU A 337 -1.94 -6.12 -15.03
N ALA A 338 -2.94 -7.03 -15.02
CA ALA A 338 -3.47 -7.61 -13.78
C ALA A 338 -2.40 -8.38 -12.99
N THR A 339 -1.57 -9.20 -13.68
CA THR A 339 -0.46 -9.94 -13.06
C THR A 339 0.60 -8.99 -12.49
N MET A 340 0.91 -7.90 -13.20
CA MET A 340 1.83 -6.89 -12.70
C MET A 340 1.28 -6.23 -11.43
N ILE A 341 -0.01 -5.83 -11.42
CA ILE A 341 -0.65 -5.21 -10.26
C ILE A 341 -0.68 -6.18 -9.07
N GLN A 342 -1.05 -7.45 -9.30
CA GLN A 342 -1.03 -8.50 -8.29
C GLN A 342 0.37 -8.63 -7.65
N SER A 343 1.42 -8.71 -8.47
CA SER A 343 2.80 -8.78 -7.99
C SER A 343 3.24 -7.54 -7.23
N MET A 344 2.73 -6.36 -7.58
CA MET A 344 3.02 -5.12 -6.85
C MET A 344 2.37 -5.12 -5.46
N ILE A 345 1.13 -5.61 -5.34
CA ILE A 345 0.42 -5.73 -4.06
C ILE A 345 1.16 -6.72 -3.15
N ASP A 346 1.50 -7.89 -3.68
CA ASP A 346 2.21 -8.94 -2.95
C ASP A 346 3.56 -8.46 -2.41
N ARG A 347 4.42 -7.91 -3.28
CA ARG A 347 5.73 -7.38 -2.88
C ARG A 347 5.65 -6.25 -1.86
N ALA A 348 4.68 -5.35 -1.99
CA ALA A 348 4.50 -4.27 -1.03
C ALA A 348 4.12 -4.81 0.35
N SER A 349 3.29 -5.86 0.39
CA SER A 349 2.89 -6.53 1.63
C SER A 349 4.06 -7.28 2.27
N GLU A 350 4.83 -8.02 1.46
CA GLU A 350 6.04 -8.71 1.90
C GLU A 350 7.06 -7.74 2.50
N GLN A 351 7.36 -6.64 1.81
CA GLN A 351 8.30 -5.62 2.29
C GLN A 351 7.83 -4.98 3.60
N ALA A 352 6.55 -4.69 3.73
CA ALA A 352 6.00 -4.14 4.97
C ALA A 352 6.12 -5.14 6.12
N PHE A 353 5.89 -6.43 5.84
CA PHE A 353 6.03 -7.48 6.84
C PHE A 353 7.50 -7.70 7.25
N GLU A 354 8.44 -7.74 6.32
CA GLU A 354 9.88 -7.80 6.61
C GLU A 354 10.32 -6.63 7.50
N THR A 355 9.81 -5.41 7.23
CA THR A 355 10.08 -4.25 8.07
C THR A 355 9.48 -4.43 9.48
N TYR A 356 8.29 -5.03 9.59
CA TYR A 356 7.68 -5.35 10.88
C TYR A 356 8.51 -6.34 11.68
N GLU A 357 8.98 -7.44 11.05
CA GLU A 357 9.88 -8.42 11.68
C GLU A 357 11.17 -7.76 12.17
N PHE A 358 11.80 -6.94 11.31
CA PHE A 358 12.99 -6.18 11.66
C PHE A 358 12.76 -5.26 12.88
N LEU A 359 11.65 -4.53 12.93
CA LEU A 359 11.32 -3.67 14.08
C LEU A 359 11.18 -4.47 15.37
N LEU A 360 10.58 -5.67 15.31
CA LEU A 360 10.48 -6.55 16.48
C LEU A 360 11.85 -7.06 16.93
N GLU A 361 12.69 -7.51 16.00
CA GLU A 361 14.07 -7.96 16.28
C GLU A 361 14.91 -6.82 16.86
N TYR A 362 14.68 -5.59 16.41
CA TYR A 362 15.35 -4.39 16.94
C TYR A 362 14.87 -4.00 18.34
N GLY A 363 13.82 -4.64 18.86
CA GLY A 363 13.27 -4.39 20.20
C GLY A 363 12.16 -3.35 20.24
N VAL A 364 11.61 -2.96 19.10
CA VAL A 364 10.42 -2.10 19.06
C VAL A 364 9.21 -2.88 19.58
N SER A 365 8.41 -2.26 20.44
CA SER A 365 7.22 -2.91 21.00
C SER A 365 6.26 -3.38 19.90
N ARG A 366 5.62 -4.54 20.09
CA ARG A 366 4.59 -5.09 19.17
C ARG A 366 3.52 -4.04 18.82
N GLU A 367 3.13 -3.23 19.81
CA GLU A 367 2.15 -2.16 19.66
C GLU A 367 2.57 -1.11 18.61
N MET A 368 3.85 -0.78 18.56
CA MET A 368 4.41 0.19 17.62
C MET A 368 4.80 -0.47 16.30
N ALA A 369 5.47 -1.62 16.33
CA ALA A 369 5.94 -2.28 15.12
C ALA A 369 4.82 -2.56 14.11
N ARG A 370 3.63 -2.99 14.60
CA ARG A 370 2.47 -3.32 13.74
C ARG A 370 1.86 -2.15 12.96
N ILE A 371 2.22 -0.90 13.24
CA ILE A 371 1.61 0.28 12.57
C ILE A 371 1.89 0.34 11.07
N ILE A 372 2.97 -0.32 10.63
CA ILE A 372 3.37 -0.35 9.22
C ILE A 372 2.71 -1.46 8.41
N LEU A 373 2.02 -2.40 9.07
CA LEU A 373 1.39 -3.52 8.40
C LEU A 373 0.25 -3.04 7.49
N PRO A 374 0.15 -3.56 6.26
CA PRO A 374 -0.86 -3.13 5.31
C PRO A 374 -2.24 -3.68 5.67
N LEU A 375 -3.29 -3.04 5.13
CA LEU A 375 -4.68 -3.40 5.43
C LEU A 375 -5.12 -4.75 4.86
N ASN A 376 -4.39 -5.34 3.95
CA ASN A 376 -4.67 -6.67 3.40
C ASN A 376 -4.15 -7.82 4.28
N MET A 377 -3.44 -7.53 5.39
CA MET A 377 -3.10 -8.54 6.39
C MET A 377 -4.36 -9.22 6.90
N TYR A 378 -4.27 -10.54 7.15
CA TYR A 378 -5.34 -11.28 7.79
C TYR A 378 -5.37 -11.04 9.30
N THR A 379 -6.58 -10.96 9.85
CA THR A 379 -6.87 -10.99 11.27
C THR A 379 -7.87 -12.10 11.57
N GLU A 380 -7.97 -12.51 12.82
CA GLU A 380 -8.97 -13.47 13.27
C GLU A 380 -9.91 -12.85 14.28
N ILE A 381 -11.20 -13.21 14.15
CA ILE A 381 -12.25 -12.71 15.03
C ILE A 381 -13.16 -13.84 15.50
N VAL A 382 -13.65 -13.70 16.73
CA VAL A 382 -14.87 -14.35 17.17
C VAL A 382 -15.99 -13.31 17.14
N TRP A 383 -17.03 -13.59 16.39
CA TRP A 383 -18.15 -12.67 16.16
C TRP A 383 -19.46 -13.34 16.47
N LYS A 384 -20.32 -12.69 17.27
CA LYS A 384 -21.64 -13.17 17.68
C LYS A 384 -22.68 -12.09 17.43
N MET A 385 -23.81 -12.49 16.86
CA MET A 385 -24.92 -11.58 16.57
C MET A 385 -26.26 -12.32 16.65
N ASP A 386 -27.31 -11.61 17.10
CA ASP A 386 -28.67 -12.11 17.01
C ASP A 386 -29.14 -12.20 15.54
N LEU A 387 -30.11 -13.08 15.28
CA LEU A 387 -30.55 -13.39 13.92
C LEU A 387 -31.18 -12.18 13.19
N ASN A 388 -31.96 -11.33 13.89
CA ASN A 388 -32.52 -10.13 13.27
C ASN A 388 -31.45 -9.19 12.71
N ASN A 389 -30.39 -8.94 13.48
CA ASN A 389 -29.30 -8.07 13.06
C ASN A 389 -28.38 -8.77 12.03
N MET A 390 -28.25 -10.10 12.10
CA MET A 390 -27.54 -10.88 11.09
C MET A 390 -28.23 -10.82 9.73
N LEU A 391 -29.54 -10.93 9.66
CA LEU A 391 -30.29 -10.74 8.41
C LEU A 391 -30.13 -9.33 7.85
N LYS A 392 -30.04 -8.29 8.69
CA LYS A 392 -29.70 -6.92 8.27
C LYS A 392 -28.25 -6.80 7.74
N PHE A 393 -27.30 -7.51 8.35
CA PHE A 393 -25.94 -7.63 7.84
C PHE A 393 -25.94 -8.26 6.44
N LEU A 394 -26.61 -9.40 6.28
CA LEU A 394 -26.72 -10.10 5.00
C LEU A 394 -27.40 -9.24 3.94
N TRP A 395 -28.44 -8.47 4.31
CA TRP A 395 -29.12 -7.56 3.38
C TRP A 395 -28.17 -6.57 2.73
N LEU A 396 -27.19 -6.07 3.47
CA LEU A 396 -26.24 -5.07 3.01
C LEU A 396 -24.97 -5.67 2.40
N ARG A 397 -24.53 -6.85 2.84
CA ARG A 397 -23.22 -7.40 2.49
C ARG A 397 -23.26 -8.57 1.51
N ASP A 398 -24.38 -9.28 1.45
CA ASP A 398 -24.65 -10.23 0.37
C ASP A 398 -25.40 -9.55 -0.81
N ASP A 399 -25.14 -8.29 -1.06
CA ASP A 399 -25.69 -7.49 -2.15
C ASP A 399 -24.63 -7.29 -3.25
N GLY A 400 -25.06 -7.29 -4.52
CA GLY A 400 -24.16 -7.14 -5.66
C GLY A 400 -23.41 -5.79 -5.72
N HIS A 401 -23.81 -4.79 -4.91
CA HIS A 401 -23.11 -3.52 -4.77
C HIS A 401 -22.09 -3.53 -3.60
N ALA A 402 -22.07 -4.57 -2.79
CA ALA A 402 -21.05 -4.74 -1.76
C ALA A 402 -19.69 -5.11 -2.40
N GLN A 403 -18.62 -4.75 -1.73
CA GLN A 403 -17.27 -5.13 -2.18
C GLN A 403 -17.16 -6.66 -2.25
N PRO A 404 -16.59 -7.23 -3.33
CA PRO A 404 -16.61 -8.68 -3.56
C PRO A 404 -16.06 -9.50 -2.39
N GLU A 405 -15.04 -9.03 -1.71
CA GLU A 405 -14.42 -9.76 -0.60
C GLU A 405 -15.37 -9.90 0.59
N ILE A 406 -16.03 -8.84 1.05
CA ILE A 406 -17.00 -8.97 2.14
C ILE A 406 -18.23 -9.74 1.71
N GLN A 407 -18.62 -9.64 0.42
CA GLN A 407 -19.72 -10.41 -0.13
C GLN A 407 -19.45 -11.92 -0.06
N ALA A 408 -18.21 -12.35 -0.32
CA ALA A 408 -17.80 -13.75 -0.23
C ALA A 408 -18.04 -14.32 1.17
N TYR A 409 -17.63 -13.60 2.22
CA TYR A 409 -17.90 -13.98 3.61
C TYR A 409 -19.41 -13.99 3.93
N ALA A 410 -20.14 -12.97 3.48
CA ALA A 410 -21.58 -12.87 3.73
C ALA A 410 -22.35 -14.04 3.11
N LYS A 411 -21.98 -14.50 1.92
CA LYS A 411 -22.59 -15.68 1.27
C LYS A 411 -22.40 -16.97 2.07
N VAL A 412 -21.21 -17.17 2.65
CA VAL A 412 -20.97 -18.34 3.50
C VAL A 412 -21.84 -18.28 4.75
N ILE A 413 -21.91 -17.11 5.40
CA ILE A 413 -22.78 -16.93 6.57
C ILE A 413 -24.26 -17.14 6.20
N ALA A 414 -24.69 -16.66 5.04
CA ALA A 414 -26.05 -16.90 4.54
C ALA A 414 -26.37 -18.38 4.40
N GLY A 415 -25.41 -19.20 3.96
CA GLY A 415 -25.54 -20.67 3.92
C GLY A 415 -25.75 -21.27 5.32
N PHE A 416 -25.00 -20.84 6.32
CA PHE A 416 -25.20 -21.28 7.70
C PHE A 416 -26.56 -20.84 8.27
N VAL A 417 -27.03 -19.62 7.95
CA VAL A 417 -28.36 -19.15 8.35
C VAL A 417 -29.44 -19.98 7.67
N GLU A 418 -29.32 -20.32 6.39
CA GLU A 418 -30.27 -21.19 5.67
C GLU A 418 -30.32 -22.60 6.27
N GLU A 419 -29.19 -23.15 6.67
CA GLU A 419 -29.11 -24.47 7.33
C GLU A 419 -29.79 -24.48 8.71
N LYS A 420 -29.50 -23.50 9.55
CA LYS A 420 -29.94 -23.48 10.95
C LYS A 420 -31.34 -22.87 11.14
N PHE A 421 -31.72 -21.94 10.28
CA PHE A 421 -33.02 -21.22 10.35
C PHE A 421 -33.72 -21.19 8.98
N PRO A 422 -34.08 -22.35 8.40
CA PRO A 422 -34.58 -22.45 7.03
C PRO A 422 -35.88 -21.65 6.79
N LEU A 423 -36.80 -21.61 7.76
CA LEU A 423 -38.08 -20.87 7.61
C LEU A 423 -37.84 -19.35 7.67
N THR A 424 -37.01 -18.91 8.56
CA THR A 424 -36.64 -17.50 8.69
C THR A 424 -35.86 -17.04 7.47
N TYR A 425 -34.92 -17.85 6.96
CA TYR A 425 -34.16 -17.50 5.75
C TYR A 425 -35.05 -17.48 4.50
N ALA A 426 -36.03 -18.37 4.40
CA ALA A 426 -37.03 -18.33 3.32
C ALA A 426 -37.87 -17.03 3.33
N ALA A 427 -38.33 -16.60 4.51
CA ALA A 427 -39.04 -15.32 4.68
C ALA A 427 -38.13 -14.11 4.32
N TYR A 428 -36.85 -14.17 4.69
CA TYR A 428 -35.85 -13.16 4.31
C TYR A 428 -35.66 -13.11 2.79
N LYS A 429 -35.49 -14.26 2.12
CA LYS A 429 -35.33 -14.31 0.65
C LYS A 429 -36.55 -13.74 -0.07
N GLU A 430 -37.78 -14.10 0.38
CA GLU A 430 -38.99 -13.58 -0.17
C GLU A 430 -39.11 -12.05 -0.05
N ALA A 431 -38.77 -11.51 1.15
CA ALA A 431 -38.77 -10.07 1.37
C ALA A 431 -37.70 -9.37 0.51
N ARG A 432 -36.54 -9.97 0.35
CA ARG A 432 -35.42 -9.43 -0.47
C ARG A 432 -35.79 -9.41 -1.97
N ALA A 433 -36.53 -10.38 -2.43
CA ALA A 433 -37.04 -10.44 -3.81
C ALA A 433 -38.24 -9.50 -4.06
N SER A 434 -38.80 -8.92 -2.99
CA SER A 434 -39.95 -8.01 -3.12
C SER A 434 -39.50 -6.61 -3.55
N VAL A 435 -40.42 -5.91 -4.24
CA VAL A 435 -40.23 -4.51 -4.63
C VAL A 435 -41.15 -3.64 -3.78
N THR A 436 -40.58 -2.76 -2.99
CA THR A 436 -41.33 -1.75 -2.24
C THR A 436 -41.63 -0.55 -3.15
N LEU A 437 -42.89 -0.22 -3.31
CA LEU A 437 -43.37 0.92 -4.09
C LEU A 437 -44.08 1.91 -3.19
N THR A 438 -43.85 3.19 -3.40
CA THR A 438 -44.69 4.24 -2.88
C THR A 438 -45.99 4.29 -3.70
N TYR A 439 -47.06 4.83 -3.13
CA TYR A 439 -48.32 4.98 -3.85
C TYR A 439 -48.20 5.74 -5.18
N PRO A 440 -47.45 6.86 -5.28
CA PRO A 440 -47.17 7.53 -6.55
C PRO A 440 -46.42 6.66 -7.58
N GLU A 441 -45.44 5.85 -7.13
CA GLU A 441 -44.74 4.92 -8.03
C GLU A 441 -45.65 3.83 -8.56
N LEU A 442 -46.54 3.29 -7.72
CA LEU A 442 -47.52 2.31 -8.13
C LEU A 442 -48.49 2.91 -9.17
N LEU A 443 -49.02 4.11 -8.92
CA LEU A 443 -49.88 4.80 -9.88
C LEU A 443 -49.15 5.03 -11.22
N ALA A 444 -47.89 5.45 -11.18
CA ALA A 444 -47.09 5.67 -12.37
C ALA A 444 -46.90 4.40 -13.21
N ILE A 445 -46.78 3.23 -12.57
CA ILE A 445 -46.67 1.94 -13.27
C ILE A 445 -48.00 1.59 -13.94
N ILE A 446 -49.15 1.85 -13.28
CA ILE A 446 -50.49 1.50 -13.77
C ILE A 446 -50.92 2.47 -14.86
N THR A 447 -50.81 3.77 -14.66
CA THR A 447 -51.35 4.82 -15.52
C THR A 447 -50.39 5.33 -16.58
N GLY A 448 -49.09 5.12 -16.37
CA GLY A 448 -48.02 5.73 -17.19
C GLY A 448 -47.73 7.18 -16.82
N ASP A 449 -48.52 7.83 -15.94
CA ASP A 449 -48.27 9.20 -15.49
C ASP A 449 -47.16 9.24 -14.41
N ARG A 450 -46.07 9.94 -14.71
CA ARG A 450 -44.90 10.08 -13.87
C ARG A 450 -44.73 11.50 -13.34
N SER A 451 -45.77 12.32 -13.51
CA SER A 451 -45.75 13.69 -12.99
C SER A 451 -45.66 13.67 -11.46
N GLY A 452 -44.67 14.42 -10.92
CA GLY A 452 -44.40 14.47 -9.48
C GLY A 452 -43.43 13.43 -8.94
N LEU A 453 -42.91 12.50 -9.76
CA LEU A 453 -41.84 11.58 -9.37
C LEU A 453 -40.44 12.22 -9.52
N SER A 454 -39.55 11.90 -8.61
CA SER A 454 -38.12 12.23 -8.78
C SER A 454 -37.54 11.41 -9.94
N LYS A 455 -36.41 11.86 -10.51
CA LYS A 455 -35.69 11.13 -11.58
C LYS A 455 -35.40 9.66 -11.25
N SER A 456 -35.03 9.37 -9.99
CA SER A 456 -34.82 8.00 -9.53
C SER A 456 -36.09 7.17 -9.51
N GLN A 457 -37.19 7.71 -9.00
CA GLN A 457 -38.49 7.06 -8.95
C GLN A 457 -39.06 6.84 -10.35
N THR A 458 -38.89 7.82 -11.25
CA THR A 458 -39.27 7.69 -12.67
C THR A 458 -38.56 6.50 -13.31
N LYS A 459 -37.23 6.44 -13.21
CA LYS A 459 -36.43 5.34 -13.77
C LYS A 459 -36.82 3.97 -13.17
N LYS A 460 -37.06 3.92 -11.85
CA LYS A 460 -37.54 2.69 -11.18
C LYS A 460 -38.89 2.23 -11.71
N SER A 461 -39.88 3.13 -11.82
CA SER A 461 -41.22 2.81 -12.33
C SER A 461 -41.22 2.39 -13.80
N GLU A 462 -40.36 2.99 -14.63
CA GLU A 462 -40.17 2.60 -16.04
C GLU A 462 -39.59 1.20 -16.17
N ASN A 463 -38.56 0.88 -15.42
CA ASN A 463 -37.95 -0.44 -15.42
C ASN A 463 -38.98 -1.50 -15.01
N LEU A 464 -39.64 -1.29 -13.87
CA LEU A 464 -40.67 -2.24 -13.38
C LEU A 464 -41.85 -2.40 -14.34
N GLN A 465 -42.31 -1.32 -14.97
CA GLN A 465 -43.36 -1.41 -15.96
C GLN A 465 -42.93 -2.23 -17.19
N ARG A 466 -41.71 -2.04 -17.65
CA ARG A 466 -41.15 -2.82 -18.77
C ARG A 466 -40.99 -4.29 -18.40
N ASP A 467 -40.48 -4.59 -17.22
CA ASP A 467 -40.26 -5.95 -16.76
C ASP A 467 -41.59 -6.69 -16.57
N LEU A 468 -42.61 -6.01 -16.02
CA LEU A 468 -43.97 -6.54 -15.91
C LEU A 468 -44.58 -6.81 -17.28
N GLN A 469 -44.45 -5.90 -18.24
CA GLN A 469 -44.93 -6.10 -19.61
C GLN A 469 -44.24 -7.29 -20.29
N GLN A 470 -42.97 -7.45 -20.10
CA GLN A 470 -42.21 -8.58 -20.63
C GLN A 470 -42.68 -9.90 -20.00
N TRP A 471 -42.86 -9.93 -18.69
CA TRP A 471 -43.36 -11.10 -17.98
C TRP A 471 -44.75 -11.49 -18.46
N ILE A 472 -45.68 -10.54 -18.58
CA ILE A 472 -47.06 -10.78 -19.09
C ILE A 472 -47.01 -11.41 -20.48
N ARG A 473 -46.17 -10.87 -21.40
CA ARG A 473 -46.00 -11.43 -22.75
C ARG A 473 -45.50 -12.88 -22.72
N THR A 474 -44.54 -13.15 -21.86
CA THR A 474 -43.97 -14.50 -21.73
C THR A 474 -44.97 -15.50 -21.17
N GLU A 475 -45.79 -15.10 -20.18
CA GLU A 475 -46.85 -15.98 -19.61
C GLU A 475 -48.02 -16.18 -20.57
N MET A 476 -48.38 -15.19 -21.35
CA MET A 476 -49.42 -15.35 -22.37
C MET A 476 -48.99 -16.33 -23.48
N MET A 477 -47.70 -16.32 -23.87
CA MET A 477 -47.17 -17.25 -24.87
C MET A 477 -47.04 -18.72 -24.38
N LYS A 478 -47.10 -18.96 -23.07
CA LYS A 478 -47.09 -20.32 -22.51
C LYS A 478 -48.46 -20.97 -22.47
N ASN A 479 -49.51 -20.15 -22.56
CA ASN A 479 -50.91 -20.59 -22.47
C ASN A 479 -51.60 -20.70 -23.83
N ASP A 480 -50.93 -20.33 -24.93
CA ASP A 480 -51.27 -20.60 -26.31
C ASP A 480 -50.48 -21.83 -26.81
#